data_97a29216ee30c079456738dd9ef3f1f8
#
_entry.id   97a29216ee30c079456738dd9ef3f1f8
#
_cell.length_a   1.000
_cell.length_b   1.000
_cell.length_c   1.000
_cell.angle_alpha   90.00
_cell.angle_beta   90.00
_cell.angle_gamma   90.00
#
_symmetry.space_group_name_H-M   'P 1'
#
loop_
_entity.id
_entity.type
_entity.pdbx_description
1 polymer ?
#
loop_
_entity_poly.entity_id
_entity_poly.type
_entity_poly.pdbx_seq_one_letter_code
_entity_poly.pdbx_strand_id
1 'polypeptide(L)'
;MKKTLRRIFYRSIDNKEISYKNLNDFMKNKIVYLIDVRSGQEYEEGHLNGAINIPLFNIEKEIGNVVRNKNDIIILYCSSGNRSKEAKKILENMGYQEVYNLKGGIDRVWIK
;
A
#
# COMPACT_ATOMS: atom_id res chain seq x y z
N MET A 1 -4.52 -27.09 4.46
CA MET A 1 -4.35 -26.47 5.78
C MET A 1 -3.72 -25.07 5.68
N LYS A 2 -2.50 -24.97 5.17
CA LYS A 2 -1.85 -23.67 5.04
C LYS A 2 -2.63 -22.70 4.15
N LYS A 3 -3.21 -23.18 3.06
CA LYS A 3 -4.00 -22.34 2.16
C LYS A 3 -5.27 -21.81 2.84
N THR A 4 -5.90 -22.61 3.68
CA THR A 4 -7.09 -22.20 4.40
C THR A 4 -6.78 -21.12 5.41
N LEU A 5 -5.68 -21.26 6.14
CA LEU A 5 -5.23 -20.24 7.10
C LEU A 5 -4.90 -18.93 6.41
N ARG A 6 -4.26 -18.99 5.25
CA ARG A 6 -3.99 -17.80 4.45
C ARG A 6 -5.26 -17.08 4.06
N ARG A 7 -6.26 -17.84 3.60
CA ARG A 7 -7.54 -17.26 3.22
C ARG A 7 -8.19 -16.55 4.40
N ILE A 8 -8.17 -17.18 5.55
CA ILE A 8 -8.75 -16.61 6.76
C ILE A 8 -8.04 -15.31 7.12
N PHE A 9 -6.71 -15.29 7.03
CA PHE A 9 -5.93 -14.09 7.31
C PHE A 9 -6.32 -12.94 6.38
N TYR A 10 -6.37 -13.19 5.06
CA TYR A 10 -6.74 -12.17 4.10
C TYR A 10 -8.15 -11.65 4.32
N ARG A 11 -9.08 -12.53 4.69
CA ARG A 11 -10.45 -12.12 4.95
C ARG A 11 -10.57 -11.28 6.21
N SER A 12 -9.68 -11.48 7.17
CA SER A 12 -9.72 -10.72 8.41
C SER A 12 -9.11 -9.33 8.29
N ILE A 13 -8.48 -9.03 7.15
CA ILE A 13 -7.98 -7.68 6.88
C ILE A 13 -9.15 -6.84 6.42
N ASP A 14 -9.74 -6.11 7.37
CA ASP A 14 -10.94 -5.32 7.14
C ASP A 14 -10.66 -4.19 6.16
N ASN A 15 -11.52 -4.08 5.13
CA ASN A 15 -11.44 -3.03 4.10
C ASN A 15 -10.07 -2.94 3.44
N LYS A 16 -9.31 -4.04 3.43
CA LYS A 16 -7.95 -4.09 2.88
C LYS A 16 -7.05 -3.02 3.49
N GLU A 17 -7.12 -2.91 4.82
CA GLU A 17 -6.22 -2.05 5.58
C GLU A 17 -5.24 -2.92 6.36
N ILE A 18 -3.98 -2.52 6.35
CA ILE A 18 -2.91 -3.26 7.03
C ILE A 18 -2.25 -2.34 8.04
N SER A 19 -2.12 -2.81 9.28
CA SER A 19 -1.38 -2.06 10.29
C SER A 19 0.12 -2.18 10.04
N TYR A 20 0.88 -1.20 10.48
CA TYR A 20 2.34 -1.27 10.37
C TYR A 20 2.89 -2.51 11.07
N LYS A 21 2.28 -2.88 12.18
CA LYS A 21 2.67 -4.07 12.95
C LYS A 21 2.66 -5.33 12.09
N ASN A 22 1.70 -5.44 11.18
CA ASN A 22 1.54 -6.63 10.34
C ASN A 22 2.21 -6.50 8.97
N LEU A 23 2.78 -5.34 8.67
CA LEU A 23 3.30 -5.05 7.34
C LEU A 23 4.40 -6.03 6.91
N ASN A 24 5.39 -6.25 7.78
CA ASN A 24 6.51 -7.14 7.45
C ASN A 24 6.05 -8.57 7.19
N ASP A 25 5.15 -9.07 8.03
CA ASP A 25 4.62 -10.42 7.86
C ASP A 25 3.81 -10.54 6.57
N PHE A 26 3.03 -9.50 6.28
CA PHE A 26 2.24 -9.49 5.06
C PHE A 26 3.12 -9.49 3.81
N MET A 27 4.24 -8.77 3.85
CA MET A 27 5.15 -8.67 2.71
C MET A 27 6.05 -9.89 2.54
N LYS A 28 6.14 -10.73 3.56
CA LYS A 28 7.05 -11.87 3.58
C LYS A 28 6.71 -12.87 2.48
N ASN A 29 7.73 -13.28 1.73
CA ASN A 29 7.61 -14.31 0.68
C ASN A 29 6.59 -13.96 -0.41
N LYS A 30 6.35 -12.67 -0.61
CA LYS A 30 5.43 -12.18 -1.65
C LYS A 30 6.07 -11.05 -2.42
N ILE A 31 5.64 -10.89 -3.65
CA ILE A 31 5.99 -9.70 -4.42
C ILE A 31 4.97 -8.63 -4.07
N VAL A 32 5.42 -7.61 -3.38
CA VAL A 32 4.56 -6.52 -2.91
C VAL A 32 5.20 -5.19 -3.30
N TYR A 33 4.39 -4.31 -3.85
CA TYR A 33 4.82 -2.95 -4.18
C TYR A 33 4.34 -2.03 -3.08
N LEU A 34 5.27 -1.43 -2.35
CA LEU A 34 4.97 -0.47 -1.30
C LEU A 34 5.10 0.92 -1.92
N ILE A 35 3.98 1.63 -2.04
CA ILE A 35 3.90 2.90 -2.76
C ILE A 35 3.60 4.03 -1.79
N ASP A 36 4.49 5.02 -1.76
CA ASP A 36 4.32 6.25 -1.00
C ASP A 36 3.65 7.26 -1.91
N VAL A 37 2.41 7.66 -1.58
CA VAL A 37 1.66 8.59 -2.43
C VAL A 37 1.73 10.04 -1.94
N ARG A 38 2.67 10.32 -1.04
CA ARG A 38 2.94 11.69 -0.61
C ARG A 38 3.71 12.43 -1.69
N SER A 39 3.93 13.72 -1.48
CA SER A 39 4.74 14.50 -2.42
C SER A 39 6.18 14.00 -2.44
N GLY A 40 6.90 14.33 -3.50
CA GLY A 40 8.32 14.00 -3.60
C GLY A 40 9.13 14.59 -2.47
N GLN A 41 8.81 15.81 -2.05
CA GLN A 41 9.51 16.47 -0.95
C GLN A 41 9.30 15.69 0.36
N GLU A 42 8.08 15.32 0.66
CA GLU A 42 7.79 14.52 1.86
C GLU A 42 8.57 13.20 1.83
N TYR A 43 8.58 12.55 0.68
CA TYR A 43 9.30 11.29 0.50
C TYR A 43 10.80 11.45 0.78
N GLU A 44 11.40 12.53 0.27
CA GLU A 44 12.82 12.80 0.47
C GLU A 44 13.16 13.05 1.93
N GLU A 45 12.23 13.62 2.68
CA GLU A 45 12.41 13.90 4.09
C GLU A 45 12.39 12.63 4.96
N GLY A 46 11.90 11.53 4.42
CA GLY A 46 11.87 10.25 5.09
C GLY A 46 10.72 9.41 4.57
N HIS A 47 10.96 8.13 4.37
CA HIS A 47 9.95 7.20 3.87
C HIS A 47 10.21 5.79 4.40
N LEU A 48 9.24 4.91 4.25
CA LEU A 48 9.39 3.53 4.66
C LEU A 48 10.39 2.83 3.75
N ASN A 49 11.18 1.93 4.35
CA ASN A 49 12.20 1.20 3.62
C ASN A 49 11.56 0.40 2.47
N GLY A 50 12.13 0.56 1.29
CA GLY A 50 11.65 -0.14 0.10
C GLY A 50 10.47 0.52 -0.60
N ALA A 51 9.99 1.67 -0.10
CA ALA A 51 8.87 2.35 -0.72
C ALA A 51 9.28 3.06 -2.01
N ILE A 52 8.36 3.01 -2.98
CA ILE A 52 8.50 3.74 -4.23
C ILE A 52 7.56 4.94 -4.15
N ASN A 53 8.04 6.12 -4.52
CA ASN A 53 7.22 7.33 -4.48
C ASN A 53 6.47 7.53 -5.79
N ILE A 54 5.15 7.50 -5.71
CA ILE A 54 4.28 7.94 -6.79
C ILE A 54 3.23 8.82 -6.15
N PRO A 55 3.42 10.15 -6.20
CA PRO A 55 2.45 11.06 -5.56
C PRO A 55 1.04 10.82 -6.07
N LEU A 56 0.06 11.02 -5.19
CA LEU A 56 -1.36 10.84 -5.52
C LEU A 56 -1.71 11.53 -6.85
N PHE A 57 -1.19 12.74 -7.05
CA PHE A 57 -1.46 13.51 -8.24
C PHE A 57 -1.08 12.77 -9.52
N ASN A 58 -0.06 11.92 -9.46
CA ASN A 58 0.45 11.21 -10.64
C ASN A 58 0.08 9.72 -10.68
N ILE A 59 -0.64 9.23 -9.68
CA ILE A 59 -0.80 7.78 -9.51
C ILE A 59 -1.46 7.11 -10.72
N GLU A 60 -2.50 7.71 -11.23
CA GLU A 60 -3.24 7.13 -12.36
C GLU A 60 -2.34 7.01 -13.59
N LYS A 61 -1.53 8.04 -13.83
CA LYS A 61 -0.67 8.09 -15.00
C LYS A 61 0.53 7.16 -14.89
N GLU A 62 1.09 7.02 -13.69
CA GLU A 62 2.38 6.38 -13.52
C GLU A 62 2.34 4.94 -13.00
N ILE A 63 1.25 4.54 -12.36
CA ILE A 63 1.22 3.22 -11.72
C ILE A 63 1.50 2.07 -12.69
N GLY A 64 1.01 2.15 -13.91
CA GLY A 64 1.18 1.10 -14.89
C GLY A 64 2.63 0.85 -15.29
N ASN A 65 3.49 1.86 -15.14
CA ASN A 65 4.92 1.71 -15.42
C ASN A 65 5.65 0.97 -14.28
N VAL A 66 5.08 0.98 -13.10
CA VAL A 66 5.68 0.35 -11.92
C VAL A 66 5.07 -1.01 -11.66
N VAL A 67 3.75 -1.10 -11.69
CA VAL A 67 3.03 -2.34 -11.40
C VAL A 67 2.24 -2.73 -12.64
N ARG A 68 2.84 -3.60 -13.44
CA ARG A 68 2.24 -4.00 -14.73
C ARG A 68 1.15 -5.04 -14.58
N ASN A 69 1.28 -5.92 -13.59
CA ASN A 69 0.31 -6.99 -13.37
C ASN A 69 -0.75 -6.52 -12.40
N LYS A 70 -2.00 -6.49 -12.88
CA LYS A 70 -3.14 -6.03 -12.07
C LYS A 70 -3.45 -6.93 -10.88
N ASN A 71 -2.86 -8.12 -10.85
CA ASN A 71 -3.04 -9.06 -9.73
C ASN A 71 -1.95 -8.96 -8.68
N ASP A 72 -0.92 -8.16 -8.93
CA ASP A 72 0.15 -7.96 -7.95
C ASP A 72 -0.36 -7.15 -6.76
N ILE A 73 0.24 -7.39 -5.61
CA ILE A 73 -0.16 -6.75 -4.37
C ILE A 73 0.47 -5.37 -4.29
N ILE A 74 -0.37 -4.37 -4.04
CA ILE A 74 0.05 -2.99 -3.83
C ILE A 74 -0.36 -2.56 -2.43
N ILE A 75 0.57 -2.00 -1.67
CA ILE A 75 0.27 -1.37 -0.40
C ILE A 75 0.58 0.12 -0.55
N LEU A 76 -0.43 0.93 -0.31
CA LEU A 76 -0.31 2.39 -0.43
C LEU A 76 -0.21 3.00 0.96
N TYR A 77 0.56 4.08 1.08
CA TYR A 77 0.52 4.88 2.30
C TYR A 77 0.78 6.35 2.01
N CYS A 78 0.32 7.18 2.92
CA CYS A 78 0.62 8.60 2.95
C CYS A 78 0.94 8.97 4.40
N SER A 79 0.73 10.22 4.79
CA SER A 79 1.03 10.64 6.16
C SER A 79 0.03 10.06 7.16
N SER A 80 -1.27 10.32 6.96
CA SER A 80 -2.32 9.93 7.91
C SER A 80 -3.28 8.87 7.37
N GLY A 81 -3.23 8.58 6.07
CA GLY A 81 -4.08 7.57 5.44
C GLY A 81 -5.13 8.12 4.49
N ASN A 82 -5.34 9.44 4.44
CA ASN A 82 -6.40 10.03 3.61
C ASN A 82 -6.07 10.02 2.12
N ARG A 83 -4.88 10.49 1.76
CA ARG A 83 -4.45 10.49 0.35
C ARG A 83 -4.35 9.07 -0.20
N SER A 84 -3.85 8.13 0.62
CA SER A 84 -3.71 6.75 0.19
C SER A 84 -5.04 6.06 0.00
N LYS A 85 -6.07 6.42 0.77
CA LYS A 85 -7.42 5.89 0.54
C LYS A 85 -7.97 6.34 -0.80
N GLU A 86 -7.71 7.57 -1.17
CA GLU A 86 -8.12 8.08 -2.48
C GLU A 86 -7.36 7.36 -3.60
N ALA A 87 -6.05 7.21 -3.44
CA ALA A 87 -5.24 6.46 -4.41
C ALA A 87 -5.75 5.03 -4.57
N LYS A 88 -6.14 4.40 -3.46
CA LYS A 88 -6.68 3.04 -3.50
C LYS A 88 -7.92 2.97 -4.39
N LYS A 89 -8.83 3.92 -4.26
CA LYS A 89 -10.03 3.95 -5.10
C LYS A 89 -9.68 4.10 -6.57
N ILE A 90 -8.72 4.96 -6.87
CA ILE A 90 -8.26 5.16 -8.25
C ILE A 90 -7.74 3.85 -8.82
N LEU A 91 -6.85 3.18 -8.09
CA LEU A 91 -6.25 1.94 -8.56
C LEU A 91 -7.27 0.83 -8.71
N GLU A 92 -8.21 0.72 -7.79
CA GLU A 92 -9.28 -0.27 -7.90
C GLU A 92 -10.12 -0.01 -9.15
N ASN A 93 -10.43 1.25 -9.43
CA ASN A 93 -11.18 1.60 -10.64
C ASN A 93 -10.40 1.29 -11.92
N MET A 94 -9.08 1.25 -11.83
CA MET A 94 -8.23 0.89 -12.95
C MET A 94 -8.10 -0.63 -13.13
N GLY A 95 -8.68 -1.42 -12.22
CA GLY A 95 -8.67 -2.87 -12.31
C GLY A 95 -7.64 -3.58 -11.47
N TYR A 96 -6.91 -2.87 -10.62
CA TYR A 96 -5.99 -3.52 -9.69
C TYR A 96 -6.79 -4.25 -8.62
N GLN A 97 -6.46 -5.53 -8.40
CA GLN A 97 -7.27 -6.42 -7.59
C GLN A 97 -6.85 -6.49 -6.13
N GLU A 98 -5.57 -6.24 -5.85
CA GLU A 98 -5.00 -6.44 -4.52
C GLU A 98 -4.36 -5.16 -4.02
N VAL A 99 -5.20 -4.18 -3.69
CA VAL A 99 -4.74 -2.86 -3.23
C VAL A 99 -5.09 -2.67 -1.76
N TYR A 100 -4.09 -2.41 -0.96
CA TYR A 100 -4.21 -2.28 0.48
C TYR A 100 -3.72 -0.89 0.92
N ASN A 101 -4.23 -0.42 2.03
CA ASN A 101 -3.83 0.86 2.62
C ASN A 101 -3.14 0.60 3.98
N LEU A 102 -2.03 1.29 4.20
CA LEU A 102 -1.36 1.25 5.50
C LEU A 102 -2.15 2.11 6.48
N LYS A 103 -2.76 1.44 7.47
CA LYS A 103 -3.65 2.10 8.42
C LYS A 103 -2.91 3.15 9.24
N GLY A 104 -3.40 4.37 9.19
CA GLY A 104 -2.81 5.49 9.90
C GLY A 104 -1.59 6.10 9.24
N GLY A 105 -1.13 5.53 8.12
CA GLY A 105 -0.02 6.08 7.36
C GLY A 105 1.31 6.03 8.10
N ILE A 106 2.29 6.74 7.54
CA ILE A 106 3.63 6.75 8.12
C ILE A 106 3.67 7.51 9.46
N ASP A 107 2.72 8.42 9.69
CA ASP A 107 2.65 9.14 10.95
C ASP A 107 2.53 8.19 12.13
N ARG A 108 1.79 7.10 11.94
CA ARG A 108 1.60 6.09 12.97
C ARG A 108 2.91 5.38 13.31
N VAL A 109 3.79 5.26 12.32
CA VAL A 109 5.10 4.63 12.49
C VAL A 109 6.05 5.53 13.28
N TRP A 110 6.01 6.83 13.00
CA TRP A 110 6.93 7.79 13.60
C TRP A 110 6.51 8.27 14.99
N ILE A 111 5.24 8.13 15.32
CA ILE A 111 4.73 8.49 16.67
C ILE A 111 5.01 7.31 17.59
N LYS A 112 5.95 7.48 18.47
CA LYS A 112 6.30 6.43 19.42
C LYS A 112 6.24 6.95 20.84
#